data_0fafb49ee6a6d5584055a3e7ffd24bce
#
_entry.id   0fafb49ee6a6d5584055a3e7ffd24bce
#
_cell.length_a   1.000
_cell.length_b   1.000
_cell.length_c   1.000
_cell.angle_alpha   90.00
_cell.angle_beta   90.00
_cell.angle_gamma   90.00
#
_symmetry.space_group_name_H-M   'P 1'
#
loop_
_entity.id
_entity.type
_entity.pdbx_description
1 polymer ?
#
loop_
_entity_poly.entity_id
_entity_poly.type
_entity_poly.pdbx_seq_one_letter_code
_entity_poly.pdbx_strand_id
1 'polypeptide(L)' 'IETLNIPENKVTDYVRYCYANFELEKLVKENKYDKITEILKEQAPKYLELIKK' A
#
# COMPACT_ATOMS: atom_id res chain seq x y z
N ILE A 1 2.99 -4.42 -12.26
CA ILE A 1 2.30 -3.24 -11.79
C ILE A 1 0.83 -3.46 -11.61
N GLU A 2 0.27 -4.28 -12.44
CA GLU A 2 -1.14 -4.63 -12.27
C GLU A 2 -1.35 -5.64 -11.16
N THR A 3 -0.29 -6.05 -10.54
CA THR A 3 -0.40 -7.06 -9.50
C THR A 3 -1.31 -6.62 -8.37
N LEU A 4 -1.42 -5.31 -8.12
CA LEU A 4 -2.24 -4.80 -7.04
C LEU A 4 -3.64 -4.39 -7.49
N ASN A 5 -3.87 -4.34 -8.80
CA ASN A 5 -5.20 -4.00 -9.34
C ASN A 5 -5.72 -2.66 -8.84
N ILE A 6 -4.81 -1.75 -8.53
CA ILE A 6 -5.20 -0.44 -8.05
C ILE A 6 -5.07 0.56 -9.20
N PRO A 7 -6.11 1.39 -9.44
CA PRO A 7 -6.02 2.38 -10.52
C PRO A 7 -4.81 3.27 -10.35
N GLU A 8 -4.21 3.62 -11.48
CA GLU A 8 -2.98 4.40 -11.47
C GLU A 8 -3.16 5.70 -10.70
N ASN A 9 -4.32 6.33 -10.86
CA ASN A 9 -4.56 7.60 -10.20
C ASN A 9 -4.83 7.44 -8.70
N LYS A 10 -4.95 6.20 -8.23
CA LYS A 10 -5.17 5.94 -6.80
C LYS A 10 -3.95 5.39 -6.11
N VAL A 11 -2.90 5.09 -6.87
CA VAL A 11 -1.71 4.47 -6.28
C VAL A 11 -1.06 5.40 -5.25
N THR A 12 -0.96 6.68 -5.58
CA THR A 12 -0.34 7.64 -4.66
C THR A 12 -1.14 7.72 -3.36
N ASP A 13 -2.45 7.79 -3.46
CA ASP A 13 -3.29 7.84 -2.26
C ASP A 13 -3.14 6.56 -1.45
N TYR A 14 -3.06 5.44 -2.14
CA TYR A 14 -2.91 4.15 -1.47
C TYR A 14 -1.60 4.09 -0.69
N VAL A 15 -0.52 4.54 -1.30
CA VAL A 15 0.78 4.53 -0.64
C VAL A 15 0.75 5.43 0.58
N ARG A 16 0.14 6.60 0.47
CA ARG A 16 0.02 7.50 1.61
C ARG A 16 -0.80 6.87 2.72
N TYR A 17 -1.87 6.20 2.33
CA TYR A 17 -2.72 5.52 3.30
C TYR A 17 -1.91 4.51 4.10
N CYS A 18 -1.09 3.72 3.42
CA CYS A 18 -0.28 2.73 4.09
C CYS A 18 0.79 3.38 4.95
N TYR A 19 1.38 4.46 4.47
CA TYR A 19 2.38 5.17 5.26
C TYR A 19 1.81 5.64 6.58
N ALA A 20 0.61 6.21 6.52
CA ALA A 20 -0.01 6.76 7.72
C ALA A 20 -0.46 5.68 8.69
N ASN A 21 -0.93 4.55 8.15
CA ASN A 21 -1.51 3.52 9.01
C ASN A 21 -0.54 2.45 9.46
N PHE A 22 0.52 2.22 8.69
CA PHE A 22 1.44 1.12 8.98
C PHE A 22 2.87 1.57 9.18
N GLU A 23 3.09 2.88 9.23
CA GLU A 23 4.41 3.43 9.49
C GLU A 23 5.46 2.83 8.55
N LEU A 24 5.13 2.85 7.27
CA LEU A 24 6.06 2.31 6.28
C LEU A 24 7.37 3.07 6.27
N GLU A 25 7.32 4.33 6.70
CA GLU A 25 8.53 5.14 6.75
C GLU A 25 9.61 4.46 7.59
N LYS A 26 9.19 3.85 8.68
CA LYS A 26 10.13 3.15 9.54
C LYS A 26 10.75 1.96 8.80
N LEU A 27 9.92 1.24 8.06
CA LEU A 27 10.40 0.09 7.32
C LEU A 27 11.36 0.50 6.22
N VAL A 28 11.07 1.64 5.60
CA VAL A 28 11.96 2.14 4.56
C VAL A 28 13.32 2.48 5.15
N LYS A 29 13.35 3.11 6.30
CA LYS A 29 14.60 3.46 6.96
C LYS A 29 15.41 2.22 7.32
N GLU A 30 14.73 1.13 7.63
CA GLU A 30 15.40 -0.10 7.98
C GLU A 30 15.62 -1.01 6.78
N ASN A 31 15.27 -0.53 5.59
CA ASN A 31 15.46 -1.29 4.35
C ASN A 31 14.67 -2.60 4.37
N LYS A 32 13.52 -2.59 5.02
CA LYS A 32 12.69 -3.79 5.10
C LYS A 32 11.66 -3.79 3.98
N TYR A 33 12.15 -3.78 2.76
CA TYR A 33 11.25 -3.68 1.61
C TYR A 33 10.37 -4.91 1.45
N ASP A 34 10.85 -6.05 1.92
CA ASP A 34 10.04 -7.26 1.88
C ASP A 34 8.76 -7.08 2.69
N LYS A 35 8.91 -6.50 3.88
CA LYS A 35 7.75 -6.25 4.73
C LYS A 35 6.80 -5.26 4.08
N ILE A 36 7.37 -4.22 3.48
CA ILE A 36 6.55 -3.21 2.82
C ILE A 36 5.73 -3.85 1.71
N THR A 37 6.37 -4.69 0.91
CA THR A 37 5.68 -5.36 -0.18
C THR A 37 4.55 -6.24 0.35
N GLU A 38 4.82 -6.96 1.42
CA GLU A 38 3.80 -7.81 2.01
C GLU A 38 2.60 -7.01 2.48
N ILE A 39 2.87 -5.90 3.16
CA ILE A 39 1.79 -5.05 3.65
C ILE A 39 0.97 -4.51 2.48
N LEU A 40 1.63 -4.06 1.44
CA LEU A 40 0.94 -3.51 0.29
C LEU A 40 0.06 -4.57 -0.36
N LYS A 41 0.56 -5.78 -0.46
CA LYS A 41 -0.21 -6.86 -1.08
C LYS A 41 -1.42 -7.23 -0.24
N GLU A 42 -1.26 -7.24 1.07
CA GLU A 42 -2.36 -7.59 1.96
C GLU A 42 -3.43 -6.53 2.00
N GLN A 43 -3.01 -5.28 1.99
CA GLN A 43 -3.95 -4.18 2.14
C GLN A 43 -4.61 -3.79 0.82
N ALA A 44 -4.02 -4.20 -0.29
CA ALA A 44 -4.57 -3.83 -1.60
C ALA A 44 -6.05 -4.17 -1.75
N PRO A 45 -6.48 -5.43 -1.51
CA PRO A 45 -7.89 -5.77 -1.66
C PRO A 45 -8.77 -4.99 -0.68
N LYS A 46 -8.26 -4.74 0.51
CA LYS A 46 -9.05 -3.99 1.49
C LYS A 46 -9.22 -2.55 1.05
N TYR A 47 -8.17 -1.96 0.52
CA TYR A 47 -8.24 -0.60 0.04
C TYR A 47 -9.19 -0.49 -1.15
N LEU A 48 -9.14 -1.48 -2.04
CA LEU A 48 -10.02 -1.50 -3.20
C LEU A 48 -11.48 -1.56 -2.76
N GLU A 49 -11.75 -2.28 -1.71
CA GLU A 49 -13.10 -2.35 -1.18
C GLU A 49 -13.56 -0.99 -0.70
N LEU A 50 -12.67 -0.25 -0.10
CA LEU A 50 -12.99 1.07 0.41
C LEU A 50 -13.37 2.04 -0.72
N ILE A 51 -12.61 2.02 -1.79
CA ILE A 51 -12.83 2.96 -2.88
C ILE A 51 -13.91 2.50 -3.85
N LYS A 52 -14.32 1.26 -3.72
CA LYS A 52 -15.36 0.74 -4.60
C LYS A 52 -16.71 1.33 -4.27
N LYS A 53 -16.87 1.80 -3.08
CA LYS A 53 -18.12 2.40 -2.67
C LYS A 53 -18.28 3.78 -3.26
#